data_0afc2c2487e33eb2b80e8d762da394ed
#
_entry.id   0afc2c2487e33eb2b80e8d762da394ed
#
_cell.length_a   1.000
_cell.length_b   1.000
_cell.length_c   1.000
_cell.angle_alpha   90.00
_cell.angle_beta   90.00
_cell.angle_gamma   90.00
#
_symmetry.space_group_name_H-M   'P 1'
#
loop_
_entity.id
_entity.type
_entity.pdbx_description
1 polymer ?
#
loop_
_entity_poly.entity_id
_entity_poly.type
_entity_poly.pdbx_seq_one_letter_code
_entity_poly.pdbx_strand_id
1 'polypeptide(L)'
;MDEHAHHEHHPHEGAKPVSASPAQTAGLKDPVCGMAITAQSEHHLSHQGQNYFFCSAKCQGKFAADPERYASPVVAAPVSAPASVGTIYTCPMHPEIRQDHPGSCPKCGMTLEPLLPELEEEDNPELKDFRRRFWWTLPLTVVVTVLAMFGHQLNWFDMARQSWIELVLSLPIVLWAGWPFFARGWQSVLNRSPNMWTLIGLGTGAAFLYSLVATIAPEVFPASFVAMGRVAVYYEATAVIISLTLLGQLLELKARSQTSAAIKSLLGLAPKTARRIHADGSEEDVPLTHVHVGDRLRIRPGEKVPVDGVVEEGISAVDESMLTGEPVPVTKRVGDKVIGATMNTNGALVMRSEKVGSSTMLAQIVQMVAQAQRSKAPMQRMADIVAGYFVLMVVAIALLTFFVWGFFGPQPSWVYALINSVAVLIIACPCALGLATPMSIMVATGKGATRGVLFRDAAAIEHMRRIDTLIIDKTGTLTEGRPAFDRAVAAPGFDADEVLRLAASLDQGSEHPLADAIVRAARERGLALDKPEQFESGSGIGVRGLVGGRQLALGNTTLMQQLDVSV
;
A
#
# COMPACT_ATOMS: atom_id res chain seq x y z
N MET A 1 -64.30 -1.04 -15.37
CA MET A 1 -64.10 -2.49 -15.40
C MET A 1 -62.89 -2.72 -14.50
N ASP A 2 -63.08 -2.75 -13.16
CA ASP A 2 -63.44 -3.91 -12.34
C ASP A 2 -62.31 -4.96 -12.48
N GLU A 3 -61.60 -5.32 -11.45
CA GLU A 3 -62.11 -5.98 -10.24
C GLU A 3 -61.04 -5.99 -9.12
N HIS A 4 -61.55 -5.82 -7.92
CA HIS A 4 -60.93 -6.02 -6.62
C HIS A 4 -60.65 -7.50 -6.35
N ALA A 5 -59.63 -7.79 -5.55
CA ALA A 5 -59.64 -8.90 -4.62
C ALA A 5 -58.84 -8.61 -3.36
N HIS A 6 -59.58 -8.54 -2.26
CA HIS A 6 -59.19 -8.64 -0.86
C HIS A 6 -58.61 -9.99 -0.52
N HIS A 7 -57.70 -10.08 0.46
CA HIS A 7 -57.68 -11.10 1.53
C HIS A 7 -56.67 -10.64 2.58
N GLU A 8 -57.11 -10.28 3.70
CA GLU A 8 -57.51 -10.92 4.96
C GLU A 8 -56.35 -11.12 5.91
N HIS A 9 -56.51 -10.41 7.01
CA HIS A 9 -55.77 -10.55 8.27
C HIS A 9 -56.16 -11.81 9.00
N HIS A 10 -55.16 -12.49 9.61
CA HIS A 10 -55.39 -13.22 10.84
C HIS A 10 -54.27 -12.98 11.85
N PRO A 11 -54.61 -12.91 13.14
CA PRO A 11 -53.71 -12.42 14.19
C PRO A 11 -53.20 -13.54 15.12
N HIS A 12 -52.06 -13.20 15.79
CA HIS A 12 -51.66 -13.59 17.15
C HIS A 12 -51.30 -15.02 17.50
N GLU A 13 -50.13 -15.23 18.02
CA GLU A 13 -49.86 -15.28 19.46
C GLU A 13 -48.37 -15.63 19.71
N GLY A 14 -47.79 -15.09 20.78
CA GLY A 14 -46.67 -15.73 21.44
C GLY A 14 -45.37 -14.93 21.55
N ALA A 15 -45.34 -13.89 22.37
CA ALA A 15 -44.11 -13.31 22.87
C ALA A 15 -43.35 -14.32 23.72
N LYS A 16 -42.10 -14.61 23.39
CA LYS A 16 -41.08 -15.17 24.28
C LYS A 16 -39.82 -14.31 24.31
N PRO A 17 -39.09 -14.31 25.39
CA PRO A 17 -38.26 -13.20 25.81
C PRO A 17 -36.94 -13.08 25.01
N VAL A 18 -36.50 -11.84 24.85
CA VAL A 18 -35.20 -11.41 24.34
C VAL A 18 -34.09 -12.09 25.12
N SER A 19 -33.37 -13.01 24.49
CA SER A 19 -32.09 -13.51 25.00
C SER A 19 -30.95 -12.74 24.39
N ALA A 20 -30.05 -12.37 25.26
CA ALA A 20 -28.82 -11.60 25.13
C ALA A 20 -28.04 -11.73 23.83
N SER A 21 -27.41 -10.61 23.43
CA SER A 21 -26.33 -10.44 22.46
C SER A 21 -25.29 -11.55 22.50
N PRO A 22 -24.82 -12.05 21.36
CA PRO A 22 -23.62 -12.87 21.32
C PRO A 22 -22.37 -11.96 21.25
N ALA A 23 -21.80 -11.67 22.41
CA ALA A 23 -20.43 -11.25 22.51
C ALA A 23 -19.53 -12.49 22.53
N GLN A 24 -18.43 -12.44 21.76
CA GLN A 24 -17.23 -13.29 21.82
C GLN A 24 -17.35 -14.72 21.26
N THR A 25 -17.12 -14.86 19.96
CA THR A 25 -16.55 -16.09 19.39
C THR A 25 -15.19 -15.78 18.74
N ALA A 26 -14.17 -15.58 19.59
CA ALA A 26 -12.79 -15.78 19.18
C ALA A 26 -12.64 -17.27 18.89
N GLY A 27 -12.25 -17.65 17.67
CA GLY A 27 -12.15 -19.04 17.23
C GLY A 27 -11.13 -19.83 18.09
N LEU A 28 -11.64 -20.66 19.00
CA LEU A 28 -10.85 -21.62 19.74
C LEU A 28 -10.30 -22.68 18.79
N LYS A 29 -9.05 -23.11 19.02
CA LYS A 29 -8.41 -24.18 18.23
C LYS A 29 -8.16 -25.40 19.11
N ASP A 30 -8.38 -26.58 18.56
CA ASP A 30 -8.02 -27.85 19.16
C ASP A 30 -6.50 -27.91 19.36
N PRO A 31 -6.00 -28.06 20.60
CA PRO A 31 -4.56 -28.02 20.89
C PRO A 31 -3.79 -29.21 20.30
N VAL A 32 -4.48 -30.29 19.89
CA VAL A 32 -3.86 -31.49 19.32
C VAL A 32 -3.74 -31.44 17.81
N CYS A 33 -4.77 -30.90 17.10
CA CYS A 33 -4.79 -30.93 15.64
C CYS A 33 -4.90 -29.54 14.98
N GLY A 34 -5.07 -28.45 15.77
CA GLY A 34 -5.17 -27.09 15.27
C GLY A 34 -6.49 -26.71 14.59
N MET A 35 -7.49 -27.61 14.58
CA MET A 35 -8.78 -27.36 13.94
C MET A 35 -9.58 -26.31 14.71
N ALA A 36 -10.26 -25.41 14.01
CA ALA A 36 -11.13 -24.42 14.63
C ALA A 36 -12.35 -25.11 15.29
N ILE A 37 -12.63 -24.74 16.53
CA ILE A 37 -13.69 -25.32 17.37
C ILE A 37 -14.46 -24.19 18.07
N THR A 38 -15.64 -24.51 18.56
CA THR A 38 -16.45 -23.60 19.37
C THR A 38 -16.38 -23.97 20.85
N ALA A 39 -16.61 -23.01 21.73
CA ALA A 39 -16.69 -23.25 23.19
C ALA A 39 -17.86 -24.15 23.60
N GLN A 40 -18.72 -24.56 22.66
CA GLN A 40 -19.85 -25.48 22.85
C GLN A 40 -19.49 -26.92 22.44
N SER A 41 -18.21 -27.23 22.16
CA SER A 41 -17.81 -28.59 21.83
C SER A 41 -18.09 -29.53 22.99
N GLU A 42 -18.72 -30.68 22.72
CA GLU A 42 -18.99 -31.74 23.70
C GLU A 42 -17.68 -32.34 24.28
N HIS A 43 -16.58 -32.22 23.54
CA HIS A 43 -15.29 -32.74 23.92
C HIS A 43 -14.45 -31.63 24.54
N HIS A 44 -14.41 -31.58 25.90
CA HIS A 44 -13.61 -30.62 26.64
C HIS A 44 -12.93 -31.29 27.83
N LEU A 45 -11.82 -30.70 28.30
CA LEU A 45 -11.07 -31.18 29.44
C LEU A 45 -10.42 -30.00 30.16
N SER A 46 -10.51 -30.01 31.51
CA SER A 46 -9.84 -29.01 32.34
C SER A 46 -8.50 -29.51 32.79
N HIS A 47 -7.42 -28.74 32.52
CA HIS A 47 -6.07 -29.03 32.97
C HIS A 47 -5.43 -27.77 33.56
N GLN A 48 -4.88 -27.85 34.76
CA GLN A 48 -4.27 -26.72 35.50
C GLN A 48 -5.15 -25.47 35.60
N GLY A 49 -6.49 -25.65 35.75
CA GLY A 49 -7.44 -24.54 35.89
C GLY A 49 -7.86 -23.88 34.58
N GLN A 50 -7.39 -24.38 33.45
CA GLN A 50 -7.76 -23.90 32.11
C GLN A 50 -8.58 -24.96 31.35
N ASN A 51 -9.66 -24.53 30.69
CA ASN A 51 -10.50 -25.43 29.90
C ASN A 51 -9.99 -25.50 28.45
N TYR A 52 -9.74 -26.70 27.98
CA TYR A 52 -9.35 -27.03 26.61
C TYR A 52 -10.53 -27.71 25.90
N PHE A 53 -10.78 -27.29 24.67
CA PHE A 53 -11.85 -27.85 23.81
C PHE A 53 -11.23 -28.61 22.65
N PHE A 54 -11.90 -29.66 22.18
CA PHE A 54 -11.37 -30.55 21.14
C PHE A 54 -12.41 -30.77 20.05
N CYS A 55 -11.94 -31.07 18.84
CA CYS A 55 -12.81 -31.37 17.71
C CYS A 55 -13.41 -32.79 17.75
N SER A 56 -12.82 -33.69 18.58
CA SER A 56 -13.24 -35.08 18.68
C SER A 56 -12.74 -35.75 19.98
N ALA A 57 -13.39 -36.84 20.38
CA ALA A 57 -12.96 -37.69 21.49
C ALA A 57 -11.52 -38.23 21.32
N LYS A 58 -11.06 -38.44 20.09
CA LYS A 58 -9.71 -38.89 19.77
C LYS A 58 -8.64 -37.83 20.12
N CYS A 59 -8.93 -36.53 19.84
CA CYS A 59 -8.05 -35.44 20.23
C CYS A 59 -8.06 -35.22 21.73
N GLN A 60 -9.21 -35.28 22.38
CA GLN A 60 -9.34 -35.24 23.84
C GLN A 60 -8.54 -36.36 24.53
N GLY A 61 -8.62 -37.60 24.02
CA GLY A 61 -7.87 -38.74 24.56
C GLY A 61 -6.35 -38.59 24.40
N LYS A 62 -5.89 -38.02 23.26
CA LYS A 62 -4.45 -37.73 23.06
C LYS A 62 -3.94 -36.65 24.00
N PHE A 63 -4.73 -35.61 24.22
CA PHE A 63 -4.39 -34.55 25.17
C PHE A 63 -4.37 -35.11 26.61
N ALA A 64 -5.35 -35.92 27.00
CA ALA A 64 -5.41 -36.56 28.32
C ALA A 64 -4.23 -37.49 28.61
N ALA A 65 -3.70 -38.15 27.58
CA ALA A 65 -2.56 -39.07 27.72
C ALA A 65 -1.21 -38.32 27.92
N ASP A 66 -1.05 -37.13 27.36
CA ASP A 66 0.18 -36.30 27.46
C ASP A 66 -0.17 -34.83 27.42
N PRO A 67 -0.73 -34.24 28.49
CA PRO A 67 -1.15 -32.84 28.51
C PRO A 67 0.00 -31.84 28.32
N GLU A 68 1.19 -32.15 28.89
CA GLU A 68 2.35 -31.25 28.84
C GLU A 68 2.85 -31.04 27.41
N ARG A 69 2.72 -32.02 26.57
CA ARG A 69 3.11 -31.93 25.14
C ARG A 69 2.23 -30.99 24.33
N TYR A 70 0.97 -30.85 24.69
CA TYR A 70 -0.04 -30.08 23.94
C TYR A 70 -0.46 -28.80 24.66
N ALA A 71 -0.21 -28.69 25.96
CA ALA A 71 -0.48 -27.48 26.75
C ALA A 71 0.71 -26.52 26.82
N SER A 72 1.92 -26.98 26.44
CA SER A 72 3.10 -26.09 26.40
C SER A 72 2.89 -25.00 25.32
N PRO A 73 3.15 -23.71 25.65
CA PRO A 73 3.17 -22.68 24.64
C PRO A 73 4.28 -23.02 23.62
N VAL A 74 3.89 -23.19 22.37
CA VAL A 74 4.85 -23.27 21.26
C VAL A 74 5.72 -22.03 21.36
N VAL A 75 7.00 -22.20 21.68
CA VAL A 75 8.00 -21.14 21.60
C VAL A 75 8.06 -20.73 20.14
N ALA A 76 7.30 -19.72 19.80
CA ALA A 76 7.36 -19.05 18.51
C ALA A 76 8.76 -18.46 18.36
N ALA A 77 9.39 -18.68 17.22
CA ALA A 77 10.52 -17.88 16.76
C ALA A 77 10.22 -16.38 16.96
N PRO A 78 11.22 -15.49 17.13
CA PRO A 78 11.00 -14.13 17.56
C PRO A 78 9.98 -13.45 16.67
N VAL A 79 8.79 -13.29 17.23
CA VAL A 79 7.67 -12.56 16.63
C VAL A 79 8.06 -11.09 16.72
N SER A 80 8.25 -10.45 15.57
CA SER A 80 8.16 -9.00 15.45
C SER A 80 6.95 -8.51 16.25
N ALA A 81 7.11 -7.35 16.90
CA ALA A 81 6.18 -6.74 17.85
C ALA A 81 4.69 -6.91 17.49
N PRO A 82 3.78 -7.03 18.50
CA PRO A 82 2.38 -7.30 18.24
C PRO A 82 1.78 -6.19 17.39
N ALA A 83 1.35 -6.55 16.17
CA ALA A 83 0.54 -5.67 15.34
C ALA A 83 -0.72 -5.30 16.11
N SER A 84 -1.10 -4.04 16.08
CA SER A 84 -2.31 -3.51 16.70
C SER A 84 -3.53 -4.37 16.34
N VAL A 85 -4.31 -4.73 17.34
CA VAL A 85 -5.54 -5.52 17.19
C VAL A 85 -6.43 -4.85 16.15
N GLY A 86 -6.58 -5.49 14.97
CA GLY A 86 -7.44 -5.00 13.88
C GLY A 86 -6.76 -4.71 12.54
N THR A 87 -5.45 -4.90 12.39
CA THR A 87 -4.77 -4.70 11.10
C THR A 87 -5.14 -5.81 10.11
N ILE A 88 -5.79 -5.44 9.00
CA ILE A 88 -6.10 -6.36 7.90
C ILE A 88 -4.93 -6.38 6.93
N TYR A 89 -4.49 -7.58 6.56
CA TYR A 89 -3.43 -7.81 5.58
C TYR A 89 -4.03 -8.27 4.25
N THR A 90 -3.46 -7.81 3.15
CA THR A 90 -3.91 -8.16 1.79
C THR A 90 -2.73 -8.45 0.88
N CYS A 91 -2.98 -9.22 -0.17
CA CYS A 91 -1.96 -9.46 -1.20
C CYS A 91 -1.99 -8.32 -2.24
N PRO A 92 -0.85 -7.70 -2.55
CA PRO A 92 -0.78 -6.69 -3.60
C PRO A 92 -1.21 -7.21 -4.98
N MET A 93 -0.99 -8.50 -5.24
CA MET A 93 -1.38 -9.16 -6.50
C MET A 93 -2.82 -9.73 -6.48
N HIS A 94 -3.37 -9.98 -5.30
CA HIS A 94 -4.71 -10.56 -5.10
C HIS A 94 -5.45 -9.77 -4.02
N PRO A 95 -5.99 -8.58 -4.33
CA PRO A 95 -6.65 -7.70 -3.35
C PRO A 95 -7.89 -8.32 -2.69
N GLU A 96 -8.44 -9.38 -3.31
CA GLU A 96 -9.54 -10.17 -2.76
C GLU A 96 -9.12 -11.04 -1.57
N ILE A 97 -7.83 -11.31 -1.41
CA ILE A 97 -7.29 -12.03 -0.26
C ILE A 97 -7.08 -11.05 0.89
N ARG A 98 -7.85 -11.22 1.97
CA ARG A 98 -7.77 -10.41 3.19
C ARG A 98 -7.63 -11.35 4.37
N GLN A 99 -6.67 -11.07 5.25
CA GLN A 99 -6.40 -11.83 6.46
C GLN A 99 -6.14 -10.87 7.62
N ASP A 100 -6.41 -11.32 8.83
CA ASP A 100 -6.22 -10.56 10.08
C ASP A 100 -4.81 -10.72 10.68
N HIS A 101 -3.94 -11.44 9.97
CA HIS A 101 -2.57 -11.73 10.42
C HIS A 101 -1.58 -11.62 9.24
N PRO A 102 -0.31 -11.30 9.51
CA PRO A 102 0.74 -11.33 8.49
C PRO A 102 0.97 -12.78 8.01
N GLY A 103 1.29 -12.94 6.74
CA GLY A 103 1.49 -14.26 6.16
C GLY A 103 1.76 -14.22 4.68
N SER A 104 1.61 -15.35 4.01
CA SER A 104 1.77 -15.47 2.56
C SER A 104 0.43 -15.62 1.86
N CYS A 105 0.29 -15.00 0.70
CA CYS A 105 -0.90 -15.11 -0.13
C CYS A 105 -1.13 -16.56 -0.57
N PRO A 106 -2.31 -17.15 -0.31
CA PRO A 106 -2.60 -18.54 -0.70
C PRO A 106 -2.63 -18.75 -2.22
N LYS A 107 -2.82 -17.67 -3.03
CA LYS A 107 -2.85 -17.78 -4.49
C LYS A 107 -1.46 -17.68 -5.14
N CYS A 108 -0.58 -16.81 -4.66
CA CYS A 108 0.71 -16.57 -5.31
C CYS A 108 1.94 -16.70 -4.41
N GLY A 109 1.77 -16.96 -3.11
CA GLY A 109 2.87 -17.11 -2.16
C GLY A 109 3.61 -15.81 -1.78
N MET A 110 3.17 -14.63 -2.27
CA MET A 110 3.77 -13.35 -1.88
C MET A 110 3.38 -12.99 -0.44
N THR A 111 4.27 -12.28 0.24
CA THR A 111 4.00 -11.74 1.57
C THR A 111 2.80 -10.78 1.54
N LEU A 112 1.90 -10.92 2.49
CA LEU A 112 0.76 -10.02 2.66
C LEU A 112 1.24 -8.71 3.30
N GLU A 113 0.70 -7.60 2.81
CA GLU A 113 0.98 -6.26 3.31
C GLU A 113 -0.23 -5.71 4.09
N PRO A 114 -0.02 -4.88 5.13
CA PRO A 114 -1.13 -4.26 5.85
C PRO A 114 -1.96 -3.39 4.90
N LEU A 115 -3.30 -3.43 5.07
CA LEU A 115 -4.23 -2.68 4.22
C LEU A 115 -4.03 -1.16 4.35
N LEU A 116 -3.68 -0.70 5.54
CA LEU A 116 -3.27 0.68 5.81
C LEU A 116 -1.78 0.67 6.13
N PRO A 117 -0.98 1.49 5.44
CA PRO A 117 0.43 1.62 5.77
C PRO A 117 0.58 2.26 7.15
N GLU A 118 1.42 1.69 7.99
CA GLU A 118 1.77 2.25 9.29
C GLU A 118 2.74 3.43 9.10
N LEU A 119 2.65 4.42 10.02
CA LEU A 119 3.48 5.63 9.97
C LEU A 119 4.96 5.32 10.25
N GLU A 120 5.23 4.27 11.02
CA GLU A 120 6.60 3.86 11.32
C GLU A 120 7.23 3.15 10.11
N GLU A 121 8.47 3.51 9.81
CA GLU A 121 9.28 2.90 8.76
C GLU A 121 9.72 1.48 9.18
N GLU A 122 8.84 0.51 9.04
CA GLU A 122 9.35 -0.84 8.84
C GLU A 122 9.83 -0.96 7.39
N ASP A 123 11.15 -0.89 7.23
CA ASP A 123 11.83 -1.27 5.99
C ASP A 123 11.30 -2.64 5.55
N ASN A 124 10.68 -2.71 4.38
CA ASN A 124 10.12 -3.95 3.84
C ASN A 124 11.16 -5.08 3.90
N PRO A 125 10.97 -6.11 4.74
CA PRO A 125 11.97 -7.15 4.97
C PRO A 125 12.25 -7.96 3.71
N GLU A 126 11.25 -8.09 2.82
CA GLU A 126 11.38 -8.76 1.54
C GLU A 126 12.29 -7.99 0.58
N LEU A 127 12.19 -6.65 0.56
CA LEU A 127 13.07 -5.79 -0.23
C LEU A 127 14.53 -5.91 0.23
N LYS A 128 14.77 -5.96 1.55
CA LYS A 128 16.11 -6.16 2.12
C LYS A 128 16.67 -7.53 1.75
N ASP A 129 15.85 -8.57 1.84
CA ASP A 129 16.26 -9.94 1.52
C ASP A 129 16.60 -10.10 0.03
N PHE A 130 15.74 -9.62 -0.87
CA PHE A 130 16.00 -9.69 -2.31
C PHE A 130 17.18 -8.83 -2.73
N ARG A 131 17.36 -7.65 -2.15
CA ARG A 131 18.54 -6.80 -2.37
C ARG A 131 19.82 -7.51 -1.97
N ARG A 132 19.83 -8.16 -0.79
CA ARG A 132 20.97 -8.95 -0.31
C ARG A 132 21.27 -10.12 -1.26
N ARG A 133 20.27 -10.92 -1.64
CA ARG A 133 20.43 -12.06 -2.55
C ARG A 133 20.97 -11.61 -3.91
N PHE A 134 20.41 -10.55 -4.50
CA PHE A 134 20.83 -10.04 -5.80
C PHE A 134 22.30 -9.59 -5.79
N TRP A 135 22.70 -8.73 -4.85
CA TRP A 135 24.06 -8.20 -4.84
C TRP A 135 25.13 -9.24 -4.50
N TRP A 136 24.79 -10.24 -3.69
CA TRP A 136 25.71 -11.35 -3.40
C TRP A 136 25.88 -12.32 -4.56
N THR A 137 24.84 -12.56 -5.36
CA THR A 137 24.88 -13.54 -6.44
C THR A 137 25.20 -12.95 -7.82
N LEU A 138 25.02 -11.64 -8.01
CA LEU A 138 25.34 -10.98 -9.27
C LEU A 138 26.79 -11.21 -9.74
N PRO A 139 27.85 -11.06 -8.90
CA PRO A 139 29.21 -11.36 -9.32
C PRO A 139 29.41 -12.81 -9.75
N LEU A 140 28.78 -13.76 -9.02
CA LEU A 140 28.84 -15.19 -9.36
C LEU A 140 28.15 -15.47 -10.70
N THR A 141 27.00 -14.85 -10.95
CA THR A 141 26.28 -14.96 -12.23
C THR A 141 27.11 -14.45 -13.39
N VAL A 142 27.77 -13.29 -13.21
CA VAL A 142 28.65 -12.73 -14.25
C VAL A 142 29.80 -13.68 -14.54
N VAL A 143 30.45 -14.22 -13.51
CA VAL A 143 31.56 -15.17 -13.68
C VAL A 143 31.11 -16.43 -14.41
N VAL A 144 29.98 -17.05 -13.98
CA VAL A 144 29.43 -18.26 -14.65
C VAL A 144 29.11 -17.96 -16.12
N THR A 145 28.49 -16.83 -16.41
CA THR A 145 28.12 -16.42 -17.77
C THR A 145 29.38 -16.21 -18.65
N VAL A 146 30.40 -15.53 -18.11
CA VAL A 146 31.66 -15.30 -18.84
C VAL A 146 32.38 -16.62 -19.10
N LEU A 147 32.43 -17.52 -18.11
CA LEU A 147 33.04 -18.85 -18.30
C LEU A 147 32.28 -19.68 -19.34
N ALA A 148 30.96 -19.67 -19.33
CA ALA A 148 30.14 -20.39 -20.28
C ALA A 148 30.32 -19.87 -21.71
N MET A 149 30.39 -18.53 -21.90
CA MET A 149 30.48 -17.91 -23.24
C MET A 149 31.90 -17.88 -23.80
N PHE A 150 32.90 -17.60 -22.97
CA PHE A 150 34.27 -17.35 -23.41
C PHE A 150 35.31 -18.36 -22.89
N GLY A 151 34.93 -19.25 -21.95
CA GLY A 151 35.87 -20.19 -21.32
C GLY A 151 36.60 -21.09 -22.32
N HIS A 152 35.93 -21.54 -23.39
CA HIS A 152 36.52 -22.33 -24.44
C HIS A 152 37.52 -21.54 -25.30
N GLN A 153 37.33 -20.24 -25.51
CA GLN A 153 38.22 -19.38 -26.27
C GLN A 153 39.49 -19.02 -25.48
N LEU A 154 39.33 -18.88 -24.18
CA LEU A 154 40.41 -18.46 -23.28
C LEU A 154 41.30 -19.60 -22.82
N ASN A 155 40.88 -20.89 -23.05
CA ASN A 155 41.62 -22.11 -22.67
C ASN A 155 42.15 -22.11 -21.22
N TRP A 156 41.44 -21.43 -20.30
CA TRP A 156 41.88 -21.32 -18.92
C TRP A 156 41.77 -22.61 -18.12
N PHE A 157 40.79 -23.44 -18.49
CA PHE A 157 40.50 -24.71 -17.82
C PHE A 157 40.15 -25.79 -18.82
N ASP A 158 40.48 -27.03 -18.50
CA ASP A 158 39.92 -28.20 -19.17
C ASP A 158 38.37 -28.16 -19.05
N MET A 159 37.67 -28.49 -20.15
CA MET A 159 36.21 -28.33 -20.23
C MET A 159 35.45 -29.13 -19.17
N ALA A 160 35.97 -30.30 -18.78
CA ALA A 160 35.39 -31.07 -17.68
C ALA A 160 35.51 -30.32 -16.33
N ARG A 161 36.66 -29.71 -16.06
CA ARG A 161 36.88 -28.90 -14.84
C ARG A 161 36.03 -27.64 -14.84
N GLN A 162 35.81 -27.03 -16.01
CA GLN A 162 34.95 -25.87 -16.15
C GLN A 162 33.52 -26.18 -15.70
N SER A 163 32.94 -27.32 -16.06
CA SER A 163 31.58 -27.71 -15.63
C SER A 163 31.46 -27.83 -14.10
N TRP A 164 32.51 -28.35 -13.43
CA TRP A 164 32.55 -28.39 -11.97
C TRP A 164 32.64 -26.99 -11.33
N ILE A 165 33.40 -26.07 -11.92
CA ILE A 165 33.50 -24.67 -11.45
C ILE A 165 32.13 -23.99 -11.61
N GLU A 166 31.50 -24.15 -12.80
CA GLU A 166 30.17 -23.60 -13.07
C GLU A 166 29.12 -24.17 -12.10
N LEU A 167 29.16 -25.47 -11.78
CA LEU A 167 28.31 -26.09 -10.76
C LEU A 167 28.48 -25.41 -9.37
N VAL A 168 29.73 -25.35 -8.89
CA VAL A 168 30.02 -24.80 -7.54
C VAL A 168 29.56 -23.34 -7.42
N LEU A 169 29.80 -22.53 -8.45
CA LEU A 169 29.38 -21.13 -8.49
C LEU A 169 27.86 -20.97 -8.60
N SER A 170 27.18 -21.92 -9.25
CA SER A 170 25.73 -21.89 -9.42
C SER A 170 24.97 -22.37 -8.17
N LEU A 171 25.56 -23.18 -7.30
CA LEU A 171 24.91 -23.68 -6.09
C LEU A 171 24.32 -22.57 -5.20
N PRO A 172 25.06 -21.51 -4.81
CA PRO A 172 24.50 -20.43 -3.99
C PRO A 172 23.44 -19.63 -4.75
N ILE A 173 23.54 -19.52 -6.09
CA ILE A 173 22.54 -18.82 -6.91
C ILE A 173 21.23 -19.60 -6.89
N VAL A 174 21.27 -20.91 -7.10
CA VAL A 174 20.07 -21.75 -7.22
C VAL A 174 19.46 -22.05 -5.85
N LEU A 175 20.27 -22.56 -4.90
CA LEU A 175 19.75 -23.08 -3.64
C LEU A 175 19.43 -21.98 -2.62
N TRP A 176 20.16 -20.88 -2.64
CA TRP A 176 19.89 -19.78 -1.70
C TRP A 176 19.14 -18.62 -2.38
N ALA A 177 19.64 -18.06 -3.48
CA ALA A 177 19.02 -16.90 -4.09
C ALA A 177 17.73 -17.25 -4.83
N GLY A 178 17.67 -18.42 -5.49
CA GLY A 178 16.50 -18.92 -6.21
C GLY A 178 15.41 -19.54 -5.32
N TRP A 179 15.72 -19.86 -4.06
CA TRP A 179 14.77 -20.55 -3.17
C TRP A 179 13.37 -19.94 -3.09
N PRO A 180 13.20 -18.60 -2.98
CA PRO A 180 11.87 -18.00 -2.94
C PRO A 180 11.04 -18.30 -4.19
N PHE A 181 11.67 -18.42 -5.34
CA PHE A 181 10.98 -18.69 -6.60
C PHE A 181 10.52 -20.15 -6.70
N PHE A 182 11.35 -21.07 -6.23
CA PHE A 182 10.97 -22.49 -6.12
C PHE A 182 9.83 -22.69 -5.13
N ALA A 183 9.88 -22.04 -3.97
CA ALA A 183 8.82 -22.12 -2.97
C ALA A 183 7.50 -21.56 -3.50
N ARG A 184 7.52 -20.40 -4.18
CA ARG A 184 6.34 -19.79 -4.80
C ARG A 184 5.82 -20.63 -5.97
N GLY A 185 6.70 -21.17 -6.78
CA GLY A 185 6.35 -22.08 -7.88
C GLY A 185 5.64 -23.33 -7.36
N TRP A 186 6.18 -23.96 -6.32
CA TRP A 186 5.57 -25.12 -5.68
C TRP A 186 4.20 -24.81 -5.08
N GLN A 187 4.08 -23.71 -4.36
CA GLN A 187 2.78 -23.27 -3.82
C GLN A 187 1.75 -23.02 -4.91
N SER A 188 2.15 -22.44 -6.05
CA SER A 188 1.23 -22.18 -7.16
C SER A 188 0.65 -23.48 -7.76
N VAL A 189 1.47 -24.53 -7.82
CA VAL A 189 1.03 -25.87 -8.25
C VAL A 189 0.06 -26.49 -7.25
N LEU A 190 0.40 -26.45 -5.94
CA LEU A 190 -0.46 -26.98 -4.89
C LEU A 190 -1.81 -26.27 -4.86
N ASN A 191 -1.83 -24.95 -5.08
CA ASN A 191 -3.03 -24.12 -5.11
C ASN A 191 -3.79 -24.18 -6.46
N ARG A 192 -3.38 -25.06 -7.39
CA ARG A 192 -3.96 -25.20 -8.74
C ARG A 192 -4.09 -23.87 -9.50
N SER A 193 -3.15 -22.96 -9.28
CA SER A 193 -3.08 -21.65 -9.92
C SER A 193 -1.70 -21.44 -10.54
N PRO A 194 -1.38 -22.19 -11.63
CA PRO A 194 -0.09 -22.09 -12.31
C PRO A 194 0.12 -20.66 -12.81
N ASN A 195 1.29 -20.14 -12.57
CA ASN A 195 1.67 -18.77 -12.89
C ASN A 195 3.15 -18.71 -13.33
N MET A 196 3.69 -17.52 -13.52
CA MET A 196 5.07 -17.37 -13.96
C MET A 196 6.09 -18.02 -13.01
N TRP A 197 5.79 -18.08 -11.68
CA TRP A 197 6.67 -18.74 -10.71
C TRP A 197 6.75 -20.24 -10.92
N THR A 198 5.64 -20.86 -11.35
CA THR A 198 5.61 -22.27 -11.74
C THR A 198 6.60 -22.55 -12.86
N LEU A 199 6.58 -21.71 -13.90
CA LEU A 199 7.42 -21.91 -15.07
C LEU A 199 8.90 -21.60 -14.78
N ILE A 200 9.18 -20.53 -14.04
CA ILE A 200 10.54 -20.20 -13.59
C ILE A 200 11.10 -21.34 -12.74
N GLY A 201 10.35 -21.80 -11.73
CA GLY A 201 10.80 -22.88 -10.86
C GLY A 201 11.01 -24.21 -11.61
N LEU A 202 10.07 -24.58 -12.49
CA LEU A 202 10.17 -25.80 -13.28
C LEU A 202 11.31 -25.74 -14.30
N GLY A 203 11.42 -24.62 -15.04
CA GLY A 203 12.44 -24.46 -16.08
C GLY A 203 13.85 -24.38 -15.51
N THR A 204 14.08 -23.53 -14.50
CA THR A 204 15.40 -23.40 -13.86
C THR A 204 15.77 -24.66 -13.06
N GLY A 205 14.79 -25.30 -12.40
CA GLY A 205 15.00 -26.55 -11.69
C GLY A 205 15.37 -27.70 -12.62
N ALA A 206 14.65 -27.87 -13.73
CA ALA A 206 14.95 -28.88 -14.73
C ALA A 206 16.31 -28.64 -15.39
N ALA A 207 16.63 -27.37 -15.73
CA ALA A 207 17.93 -27.00 -16.31
C ALA A 207 19.08 -27.28 -15.34
N PHE A 208 18.92 -26.96 -14.07
CA PHE A 208 19.94 -27.23 -13.07
C PHE A 208 20.12 -28.72 -12.82
N LEU A 209 19.05 -29.49 -12.66
CA LEU A 209 19.10 -30.95 -12.47
C LEU A 209 19.71 -31.65 -13.67
N TYR A 210 19.34 -31.26 -14.89
CA TYR A 210 19.96 -31.76 -16.11
C TYR A 210 21.47 -31.49 -16.09
N SER A 211 21.89 -30.27 -15.84
CA SER A 211 23.31 -29.87 -15.82
C SER A 211 24.08 -30.58 -14.71
N LEU A 212 23.44 -30.82 -13.57
CA LEU A 212 24.02 -31.60 -12.47
C LEU A 212 24.31 -33.03 -12.91
N VAL A 213 23.35 -33.71 -13.55
CA VAL A 213 23.52 -35.07 -14.05
C VAL A 213 24.58 -35.08 -15.15
N ALA A 214 24.58 -34.11 -16.08
CA ALA A 214 25.57 -33.98 -17.14
C ALA A 214 26.99 -33.78 -16.61
N THR A 215 27.16 -33.14 -15.45
CA THR A 215 28.47 -32.92 -14.82
C THR A 215 28.95 -34.16 -14.03
N ILE A 216 28.05 -34.83 -13.28
CA ILE A 216 28.41 -35.94 -12.38
C ILE A 216 28.51 -37.24 -13.15
N ALA A 217 27.62 -37.49 -14.13
CA ALA A 217 27.50 -38.74 -14.86
C ALA A 217 27.44 -38.46 -16.37
N PRO A 218 28.49 -37.91 -17.00
CA PRO A 218 28.50 -37.60 -18.44
C PRO A 218 28.34 -38.84 -19.30
N GLU A 219 28.66 -40.01 -18.78
CA GLU A 219 28.58 -41.32 -19.47
C GLU A 219 27.13 -41.74 -19.82
N VAL A 220 26.14 -41.17 -19.12
CA VAL A 220 24.72 -41.42 -19.40
C VAL A 220 24.30 -40.78 -20.75
N PHE A 221 25.06 -39.80 -21.22
CA PHE A 221 24.74 -39.05 -22.43
C PHE A 221 25.39 -39.64 -23.67
N PRO A 222 24.70 -39.61 -24.82
CA PRO A 222 25.27 -40.07 -26.10
C PRO A 222 26.50 -39.26 -26.49
N ALA A 223 27.43 -39.89 -27.18
CA ALA A 223 28.65 -39.23 -27.68
C ALA A 223 28.36 -38.01 -28.59
N SER A 224 27.19 -37.99 -29.23
CA SER A 224 26.71 -36.86 -30.05
C SER A 224 26.42 -35.58 -29.23
N PHE A 225 26.24 -35.67 -27.92
CA PHE A 225 26.05 -34.54 -27.02
C PHE A 225 27.35 -34.11 -26.34
N VAL A 226 28.42 -34.86 -26.50
CA VAL A 226 29.73 -34.51 -25.97
C VAL A 226 30.44 -33.62 -27.01
N ALA A 227 30.49 -32.33 -26.75
CA ALA A 227 31.23 -31.35 -27.52
C ALA A 227 32.47 -30.91 -26.75
N MET A 228 33.65 -30.94 -27.37
CA MET A 228 34.90 -30.49 -26.73
C MET A 228 35.24 -31.18 -25.39
N GLY A 229 34.83 -32.45 -25.23
CA GLY A 229 35.11 -33.21 -23.99
C GLY A 229 34.15 -33.03 -22.84
N ARG A 230 33.03 -32.30 -23.02
CA ARG A 230 31.94 -32.19 -22.03
C ARG A 230 30.56 -32.30 -22.65
N VAL A 231 29.59 -32.72 -21.87
CA VAL A 231 28.16 -32.57 -22.20
C VAL A 231 27.77 -31.09 -22.00
N ALA A 232 26.98 -30.54 -22.91
CA ALA A 232 26.47 -29.19 -22.78
C ALA A 232 25.65 -29.02 -21.47
N VAL A 233 25.91 -27.98 -20.71
CA VAL A 233 25.24 -27.65 -19.45
C VAL A 233 24.53 -26.30 -19.57
N TYR A 234 23.57 -26.01 -18.66
CA TYR A 234 22.73 -24.81 -18.65
C TYR A 234 22.84 -24.04 -17.33
N TYR A 235 24.02 -24.09 -16.67
CA TYR A 235 24.26 -23.37 -15.42
C TYR A 235 24.14 -21.84 -15.61
N GLU A 236 24.69 -21.33 -16.72
CA GLU A 236 24.62 -19.90 -17.07
C GLU A 236 23.18 -19.44 -17.29
N ALA A 237 22.39 -20.24 -18.03
CA ALA A 237 20.98 -19.91 -18.27
C ALA A 237 20.19 -19.85 -16.96
N THR A 238 20.40 -20.84 -16.09
CA THR A 238 19.77 -20.89 -14.76
C THR A 238 20.18 -19.68 -13.90
N ALA A 239 21.47 -19.36 -13.85
CA ALA A 239 21.99 -18.24 -13.07
C ALA A 239 21.45 -16.89 -13.58
N VAL A 240 21.44 -16.68 -14.89
CA VAL A 240 20.93 -15.45 -15.51
C VAL A 240 19.43 -15.29 -15.27
N ILE A 241 18.62 -16.35 -15.44
CA ILE A 241 17.17 -16.30 -15.21
C ILE A 241 16.87 -15.92 -13.74
N ILE A 242 17.53 -16.56 -12.77
CA ILE A 242 17.35 -16.25 -11.35
C ILE A 242 17.76 -14.82 -11.05
N SER A 243 18.91 -14.36 -11.55
CA SER A 243 19.41 -13.00 -11.29
C SER A 243 18.53 -11.93 -11.93
N LEU A 244 18.05 -12.12 -13.14
CA LEU A 244 17.11 -11.20 -13.80
C LEU A 244 15.76 -11.18 -13.08
N THR A 245 15.29 -12.31 -12.58
CA THR A 245 14.06 -12.40 -11.80
C THR A 245 14.21 -11.66 -10.46
N LEU A 246 15.35 -11.81 -9.77
CA LEU A 246 15.67 -11.05 -8.57
C LEU A 246 15.71 -9.56 -8.82
N LEU A 247 16.36 -9.14 -9.92
CA LEU A 247 16.40 -7.73 -10.32
C LEU A 247 14.99 -7.17 -10.55
N GLY A 248 14.16 -7.91 -11.27
CA GLY A 248 12.78 -7.51 -11.52
C GLY A 248 11.98 -7.34 -10.24
N GLN A 249 12.09 -8.30 -9.31
CA GLN A 249 11.42 -8.21 -8.01
C GLN A 249 11.94 -7.06 -7.15
N LEU A 250 13.24 -6.82 -7.16
CA LEU A 250 13.87 -5.71 -6.46
C LEU A 250 13.35 -4.36 -6.97
N LEU A 251 13.28 -4.20 -8.29
CA LEU A 251 12.76 -2.97 -8.90
C LEU A 251 11.26 -2.79 -8.61
N GLU A 252 10.49 -3.86 -8.63
CA GLU A 252 9.06 -3.86 -8.29
C GLU A 252 8.84 -3.41 -6.85
N LEU A 253 9.51 -4.03 -5.87
CA LEU A 253 9.38 -3.70 -4.45
C LEU A 253 9.87 -2.28 -4.15
N LYS A 254 10.95 -1.82 -4.79
CA LYS A 254 11.46 -0.46 -4.65
C LYS A 254 10.46 0.57 -5.16
N ALA A 255 9.83 0.33 -6.30
CA ALA A 255 8.82 1.25 -6.83
C ALA A 255 7.57 1.31 -5.95
N ARG A 256 7.14 0.18 -5.39
CA ARG A 256 6.04 0.13 -4.40
C ARG A 256 6.34 0.94 -3.14
N SER A 257 7.55 0.84 -2.60
CA SER A 257 7.92 1.60 -1.40
C SER A 257 7.88 3.12 -1.61
N GLN A 258 8.24 3.61 -2.78
CA GLN A 258 8.18 5.04 -3.11
C GLN A 258 6.74 5.57 -3.18
N THR A 259 5.81 4.76 -3.64
CA THR A 259 4.39 5.15 -3.74
C THR A 259 3.73 5.20 -2.37
N SER A 260 4.17 4.41 -1.41
CA SER A 260 3.71 4.43 -0.02
C SER A 260 4.04 5.74 0.70
N ALA A 261 5.10 6.45 0.31
CA ALA A 261 5.48 7.72 0.93
C ALA A 261 4.42 8.83 0.78
N ALA A 262 3.69 8.86 -0.35
CA ALA A 262 2.61 9.81 -0.57
C ALA A 262 1.42 9.57 0.39
N ILE A 263 1.09 8.30 0.65
CA ILE A 263 0.04 7.94 1.61
C ILE A 263 0.47 8.31 3.04
N LYS A 264 1.73 8.08 3.39
CA LYS A 264 2.30 8.46 4.70
C LYS A 264 2.21 9.97 4.93
N SER A 265 2.43 10.79 3.90
CA SER A 265 2.27 12.25 4.03
C SER A 265 0.83 12.66 4.34
N LEU A 266 -0.19 11.98 3.78
CA LEU A 266 -1.58 12.22 4.11
C LEU A 266 -1.92 11.79 5.55
N LEU A 267 -1.43 10.64 5.99
CA LEU A 267 -1.59 10.18 7.38
C LEU A 267 -0.91 11.12 8.38
N GLY A 268 0.21 11.74 8.02
CA GLY A 268 0.91 12.75 8.82
C GLY A 268 0.15 14.07 9.00
N LEU A 269 -0.97 14.26 8.29
CA LEU A 269 -1.84 15.44 8.48
C LEU A 269 -2.64 15.37 9.78
N ALA A 270 -3.02 14.18 10.27
CA ALA A 270 -3.72 14.04 11.54
C ALA A 270 -2.82 14.40 12.73
N PRO A 271 -3.35 15.07 13.78
CA PRO A 271 -2.60 15.28 15.02
C PRO A 271 -2.35 13.94 15.72
N LYS A 272 -1.38 13.89 16.63
CA LYS A 272 -1.07 12.65 17.39
C LYS A 272 -1.94 12.50 18.64
N THR A 273 -2.41 13.60 19.20
CA THR A 273 -3.18 13.67 20.45
C THR A 273 -4.43 14.52 20.27
N ALA A 274 -5.41 14.29 21.11
CA ALA A 274 -6.61 15.08 21.25
C ALA A 274 -6.78 15.50 22.71
N ARG A 275 -7.37 16.69 22.96
CA ARG A 275 -7.67 17.18 24.31
C ARG A 275 -9.10 16.84 24.67
N ARG A 276 -9.25 15.82 25.51
CA ARG A 276 -10.56 15.36 26.01
C ARG A 276 -11.00 16.16 27.22
N ILE A 277 -12.28 16.53 27.25
CA ILE A 277 -12.95 17.21 28.38
C ILE A 277 -13.77 16.15 29.13
N HIS A 278 -13.47 15.98 30.41
CA HIS A 278 -14.22 15.08 31.29
C HIS A 278 -15.53 15.75 31.82
N ALA A 279 -16.43 14.95 32.42
CA ALA A 279 -17.68 15.42 32.95
C ALA A 279 -17.52 16.43 34.12
N ASP A 280 -16.37 16.40 34.80
CA ASP A 280 -16.00 17.36 35.86
C ASP A 280 -15.38 18.66 35.32
N GLY A 281 -15.24 18.79 33.99
CA GLY A 281 -14.64 19.94 33.31
C GLY A 281 -13.11 19.89 33.23
N SER A 282 -12.45 18.86 33.76
CA SER A 282 -11.01 18.67 33.61
C SER A 282 -10.64 18.31 32.18
N GLU A 283 -9.43 18.71 31.74
CA GLU A 283 -8.91 18.45 30.42
C GLU A 283 -7.71 17.49 30.48
N GLU A 284 -7.66 16.52 29.56
CA GLU A 284 -6.58 15.54 29.43
C GLU A 284 -6.17 15.41 27.99
N ASP A 285 -4.86 15.42 27.72
CA ASP A 285 -4.32 15.11 26.38
C ASP A 285 -4.20 13.59 26.22
N VAL A 286 -5.00 13.02 25.33
CA VAL A 286 -5.05 11.58 25.04
C VAL A 286 -4.57 11.28 23.63
N PRO A 287 -3.89 10.14 23.39
CA PRO A 287 -3.61 9.67 22.04
C PRO A 287 -4.91 9.50 21.24
N LEU A 288 -4.88 9.78 19.92
CA LEU A 288 -6.07 9.62 19.06
C LEU A 288 -6.67 8.21 19.08
N THR A 289 -5.86 7.19 19.37
CA THR A 289 -6.31 5.80 19.53
C THR A 289 -7.22 5.57 20.74
N HIS A 290 -7.20 6.49 21.71
CA HIS A 290 -8.02 6.44 22.93
C HIS A 290 -9.23 7.38 22.88
N VAL A 291 -9.47 8.02 21.73
CA VAL A 291 -10.68 8.83 21.52
C VAL A 291 -11.81 7.92 21.06
N HIS A 292 -12.97 8.04 21.71
CA HIS A 292 -14.17 7.26 21.42
C HIS A 292 -15.28 8.15 20.87
N VAL A 293 -16.23 7.54 20.18
CA VAL A 293 -17.44 8.24 19.72
C VAL A 293 -18.21 8.76 20.93
N GLY A 294 -18.56 10.04 20.89
CA GLY A 294 -19.25 10.75 21.97
C GLY A 294 -18.32 11.55 22.90
N ASP A 295 -16.99 11.40 22.78
CA ASP A 295 -16.04 12.19 23.56
C ASP A 295 -16.16 13.68 23.22
N ARG A 296 -16.11 14.55 24.25
CA ARG A 296 -16.00 16.00 24.07
C ARG A 296 -14.55 16.41 23.99
N LEU A 297 -14.20 17.09 22.90
CA LEU A 297 -12.83 17.45 22.59
C LEU A 297 -12.70 18.96 22.41
N ARG A 298 -11.68 19.56 23.03
CA ARG A 298 -11.36 20.98 22.87
C ARG A 298 -10.33 21.16 21.74
N ILE A 299 -10.56 22.16 20.91
CA ILE A 299 -9.68 22.57 19.83
C ILE A 299 -9.36 24.04 19.99
N ARG A 300 -8.10 24.36 20.21
CA ARG A 300 -7.62 25.74 20.37
C ARG A 300 -7.27 26.36 19.00
N PRO A 301 -7.16 27.70 18.92
CA PRO A 301 -6.62 28.35 17.74
C PRO A 301 -5.25 27.77 17.36
N GLY A 302 -5.04 27.51 16.07
CA GLY A 302 -3.81 26.90 15.54
C GLY A 302 -3.69 25.39 15.77
N GLU A 303 -4.67 24.74 16.41
CA GLU A 303 -4.70 23.28 16.55
C GLU A 303 -5.50 22.62 15.42
N LYS A 304 -5.10 21.41 15.06
CA LYS A 304 -5.86 20.60 14.11
C LYS A 304 -7.03 19.91 14.79
N VAL A 305 -8.15 19.81 14.06
CA VAL A 305 -9.32 19.02 14.46
C VAL A 305 -8.88 17.55 14.58
N PRO A 306 -9.08 16.89 15.74
CA PRO A 306 -8.51 15.56 15.97
C PRO A 306 -9.24 14.45 15.21
N VAL A 307 -10.57 14.49 15.16
CA VAL A 307 -11.45 13.48 14.54
C VAL A 307 -12.67 14.16 13.93
N ASP A 308 -13.49 13.42 13.19
CA ASP A 308 -14.74 14.00 12.64
C ASP A 308 -15.81 14.10 13.73
N GLY A 309 -16.55 15.20 13.72
CA GLY A 309 -17.61 15.42 14.70
C GLY A 309 -18.45 16.67 14.46
N VAL A 310 -19.14 17.12 15.49
CA VAL A 310 -20.03 18.27 15.46
C VAL A 310 -19.62 19.26 16.55
N VAL A 311 -19.64 20.54 16.23
CA VAL A 311 -19.36 21.63 17.19
C VAL A 311 -20.49 21.72 18.21
N GLU A 312 -20.15 21.64 19.49
CA GLU A 312 -21.08 21.83 20.61
C GLU A 312 -20.98 23.23 21.23
N GLU A 313 -19.77 23.81 21.25
CA GLU A 313 -19.53 25.13 21.83
C GLU A 313 -18.52 25.92 21.01
N GLY A 314 -18.68 27.22 20.92
CA GLY A 314 -17.75 28.14 20.29
C GLY A 314 -18.12 28.49 18.85
N ILE A 315 -17.35 29.42 18.30
CA ILE A 315 -17.40 29.84 16.90
C ILE A 315 -15.95 30.04 16.44
N SER A 316 -15.58 29.47 15.31
CA SER A 316 -14.27 29.68 14.73
C SER A 316 -14.30 29.51 13.22
N ALA A 317 -13.29 30.05 12.53
CA ALA A 317 -13.00 29.74 11.16
C ALA A 317 -12.08 28.51 11.09
N VAL A 318 -12.43 27.54 10.26
CA VAL A 318 -11.67 26.30 10.06
C VAL A 318 -11.21 26.24 8.62
N ASP A 319 -9.91 26.06 8.43
CA ASP A 319 -9.30 25.84 7.11
C ASP A 319 -9.52 24.37 6.70
N GLU A 320 -10.36 24.20 5.71
CA GLU A 320 -10.69 22.90 5.11
C GLU A 320 -10.02 22.71 3.74
N SER A 321 -9.03 23.56 3.38
CA SER A 321 -8.38 23.58 2.05
C SER A 321 -7.73 22.24 1.69
N MET A 322 -7.27 21.48 2.69
CA MET A 322 -6.72 20.14 2.45
C MET A 322 -7.73 19.13 1.85
N LEU A 323 -9.03 19.40 2.02
CA LEU A 323 -10.12 18.55 1.51
C LEU A 323 -10.82 19.19 0.33
N THR A 324 -11.12 20.47 0.43
CA THR A 324 -11.92 21.22 -0.55
C THR A 324 -11.07 21.90 -1.62
N GLY A 325 -9.78 22.16 -1.32
CA GLY A 325 -8.90 22.98 -2.15
C GLY A 325 -9.18 24.49 -2.04
N GLU A 326 -10.29 24.89 -1.36
CA GLU A 326 -10.63 26.31 -1.22
C GLU A 326 -9.79 26.95 -0.10
N PRO A 327 -9.07 28.05 -0.37
CA PRO A 327 -8.14 28.64 0.57
C PRO A 327 -8.81 29.46 1.68
N VAL A 328 -10.10 29.80 1.51
CA VAL A 328 -10.82 30.63 2.47
C VAL A 328 -11.39 29.77 3.59
N PRO A 329 -11.00 30.01 4.86
CA PRO A 329 -11.53 29.26 5.99
C PRO A 329 -13.05 29.40 6.13
N VAL A 330 -13.70 28.30 6.50
CA VAL A 330 -15.15 28.23 6.65
C VAL A 330 -15.51 28.46 8.11
N THR A 331 -16.40 29.43 8.38
CA THR A 331 -16.89 29.69 9.74
C THR A 331 -17.76 28.52 10.22
N LYS A 332 -17.37 27.90 11.33
CA LYS A 332 -18.10 26.82 11.99
C LYS A 332 -18.76 27.36 13.28
N ARG A 333 -20.02 26.98 13.46
CA ARG A 333 -20.87 27.34 14.60
C ARG A 333 -21.40 26.08 15.28
N VAL A 334 -22.03 26.23 16.39
CA VAL A 334 -22.70 25.12 17.10
C VAL A 334 -23.68 24.42 16.17
N GLY A 335 -23.54 23.10 16.08
CA GLY A 335 -24.29 22.22 15.17
C GLY A 335 -23.61 21.94 13.82
N ASP A 336 -22.55 22.68 13.46
CA ASP A 336 -21.82 22.45 12.22
C ASP A 336 -20.86 21.26 12.35
N LYS A 337 -20.69 20.54 11.23
CA LYS A 337 -19.73 19.43 11.14
C LYS A 337 -18.31 19.95 10.97
N VAL A 338 -17.39 19.32 11.67
CA VAL A 338 -15.94 19.52 11.52
C VAL A 338 -15.28 18.21 11.17
N ILE A 339 -14.22 18.28 10.35
CA ILE A 339 -13.54 17.12 9.77
C ILE A 339 -12.14 17.02 10.35
N GLY A 340 -11.72 15.81 10.72
CA GLY A 340 -10.40 15.54 11.26
C GLY A 340 -9.28 15.99 10.33
N ALA A 341 -8.17 16.47 10.93
CA ALA A 341 -6.97 17.02 10.29
C ALA A 341 -7.13 18.43 9.67
N THR A 342 -8.34 19.02 9.61
CA THR A 342 -8.51 20.43 9.25
C THR A 342 -7.94 21.36 10.33
N MET A 343 -7.59 22.60 9.96
CA MET A 343 -6.91 23.54 10.86
C MET A 343 -7.89 24.56 11.45
N ASN A 344 -7.98 24.61 12.76
CA ASN A 344 -8.73 25.65 13.46
C ASN A 344 -7.92 26.95 13.51
N THR A 345 -8.47 28.08 13.04
CA THR A 345 -7.69 29.33 12.92
C THR A 345 -7.86 30.27 14.11
N ASN A 346 -9.05 30.81 14.37
CA ASN A 346 -9.19 32.01 15.20
C ASN A 346 -9.80 31.77 16.59
N GLY A 347 -10.83 30.94 16.68
CA GLY A 347 -11.62 30.73 17.89
C GLY A 347 -11.30 29.40 18.58
N ALA A 348 -11.74 29.23 19.81
CA ALA A 348 -11.74 27.93 20.46
C ALA A 348 -13.08 27.22 20.18
N LEU A 349 -13.00 25.93 19.87
CA LEU A 349 -14.15 25.06 19.65
C LEU A 349 -14.19 23.94 20.67
N VAL A 350 -15.37 23.53 21.08
CA VAL A 350 -15.61 22.24 21.72
C VAL A 350 -16.45 21.42 20.73
N MET A 351 -15.98 20.25 20.39
CA MET A 351 -16.67 19.32 19.50
C MET A 351 -17.02 18.02 20.20
N ARG A 352 -18.07 17.37 19.75
CA ARG A 352 -18.39 15.99 20.09
C ARG A 352 -17.96 15.09 18.94
N SER A 353 -17.15 14.08 19.24
CA SER A 353 -16.67 13.11 18.25
C SER A 353 -17.81 12.24 17.72
N GLU A 354 -17.93 12.11 16.39
CA GLU A 354 -18.92 11.23 15.74
C GLU A 354 -18.26 10.06 15.02
N LYS A 355 -17.06 10.27 14.43
CA LYS A 355 -16.31 9.21 13.76
C LYS A 355 -14.86 9.23 14.23
N VAL A 356 -14.35 8.06 14.56
CA VAL A 356 -13.00 7.87 15.10
C VAL A 356 -12.24 6.78 14.34
N GLY A 357 -10.93 6.79 14.39
CA GLY A 357 -10.08 5.75 13.79
C GLY A 357 -10.29 5.60 12.28
N SER A 358 -10.55 4.39 11.83
CA SER A 358 -10.74 4.07 10.40
C SER A 358 -12.03 4.62 9.78
N SER A 359 -12.96 5.12 10.58
CA SER A 359 -14.23 5.69 10.11
C SER A 359 -14.16 7.19 9.80
N THR A 360 -13.05 7.88 10.14
CA THR A 360 -12.85 9.30 9.81
C THR A 360 -12.73 9.51 8.29
N MET A 361 -13.11 10.71 7.83
CA MET A 361 -13.03 11.07 6.41
C MET A 361 -11.60 10.94 5.87
N LEU A 362 -10.61 11.42 6.63
CA LEU A 362 -9.19 11.28 6.25
C LEU A 362 -8.78 9.81 6.12
N ALA A 363 -9.17 8.96 7.07
CA ALA A 363 -8.86 7.53 7.00
C ALA A 363 -9.52 6.85 5.79
N GLN A 364 -10.77 7.24 5.45
CA GLN A 364 -11.46 6.74 4.26
C GLN A 364 -10.75 7.20 2.96
N ILE A 365 -10.29 8.45 2.89
CA ILE A 365 -9.50 8.96 1.75
C ILE A 365 -8.20 8.15 1.60
N VAL A 366 -7.46 7.98 2.70
CA VAL A 366 -6.23 7.17 2.71
C VAL A 366 -6.50 5.74 2.25
N GLN A 367 -7.59 5.14 2.72
CA GLN A 367 -7.99 3.79 2.32
C GLN A 367 -8.36 3.71 0.83
N MET A 368 -9.10 4.70 0.29
CA MET A 368 -9.40 4.78 -1.13
C MET A 368 -8.13 4.89 -1.98
N VAL A 369 -7.20 5.77 -1.60
CA VAL A 369 -5.92 5.93 -2.31
C VAL A 369 -5.10 4.65 -2.24
N ALA A 370 -5.02 4.01 -1.07
CA ALA A 370 -4.31 2.74 -0.91
C ALA A 370 -4.93 1.60 -1.75
N GLN A 371 -6.26 1.52 -1.82
CA GLN A 371 -6.95 0.54 -2.67
C GLN A 371 -6.72 0.80 -4.16
N ALA A 372 -6.78 2.07 -4.56
CA ALA A 372 -6.56 2.48 -5.94
C ALA A 372 -5.15 2.13 -6.42
N GLN A 373 -4.13 2.37 -5.59
CA GLN A 373 -2.73 2.05 -5.91
C GLN A 373 -2.44 0.55 -6.02
N ARG A 374 -3.27 -0.29 -5.36
CA ARG A 374 -3.20 -1.75 -5.47
C ARG A 374 -4.00 -2.30 -6.64
N SER A 375 -4.71 -1.45 -7.37
CA SER A 375 -5.47 -1.87 -8.54
C SER A 375 -4.52 -2.34 -9.65
N LYS A 376 -4.81 -3.51 -10.24
CA LYS A 376 -4.08 -3.98 -11.42
C LYS A 376 -4.59 -3.26 -12.67
N ALA A 377 -3.68 -2.84 -13.52
CA ALA A 377 -4.04 -2.37 -14.85
C ALA A 377 -4.76 -3.47 -15.65
N PRO A 378 -5.71 -3.13 -16.52
CA PRO A 378 -6.38 -4.09 -17.40
C PRO A 378 -5.41 -4.96 -18.21
N MET A 379 -4.36 -4.36 -18.77
CA MET A 379 -3.30 -5.09 -19.48
C MET A 379 -2.55 -6.07 -18.59
N GLN A 380 -2.28 -5.73 -17.35
CA GLN A 380 -1.61 -6.62 -16.41
C GLN A 380 -2.49 -7.83 -16.07
N ARG A 381 -3.80 -7.62 -15.86
CA ARG A 381 -4.75 -8.73 -15.64
C ARG A 381 -4.82 -9.66 -16.83
N MET A 382 -4.84 -9.10 -18.06
CA MET A 382 -4.83 -9.88 -19.29
C MET A 382 -3.53 -10.67 -19.43
N ALA A 383 -2.38 -10.06 -19.14
CA ALA A 383 -1.08 -10.73 -19.17
C ALA A 383 -1.02 -11.91 -18.17
N ASP A 384 -1.56 -11.73 -16.95
CA ASP A 384 -1.62 -12.80 -15.94
C ASP A 384 -2.47 -14.01 -16.43
N ILE A 385 -3.63 -13.74 -17.06
CA ILE A 385 -4.51 -14.78 -17.62
C ILE A 385 -3.80 -15.52 -18.76
N VAL A 386 -3.23 -14.77 -19.70
CA VAL A 386 -2.48 -15.35 -20.84
C VAL A 386 -1.30 -16.18 -20.34
N ALA A 387 -0.55 -15.67 -19.35
CA ALA A 387 0.56 -16.39 -18.74
C ALA A 387 0.11 -17.72 -18.11
N GLY A 388 -1.05 -17.76 -17.44
CA GLY A 388 -1.59 -18.99 -16.88
C GLY A 388 -1.86 -20.07 -17.93
N TYR A 389 -2.53 -19.72 -19.03
CA TYR A 389 -2.75 -20.64 -20.15
C TYR A 389 -1.45 -21.03 -20.84
N PHE A 390 -0.53 -20.08 -21.01
CA PHE A 390 0.77 -20.30 -21.61
C PHE A 390 1.59 -21.32 -20.83
N VAL A 391 1.62 -21.26 -19.49
CA VAL A 391 2.29 -22.24 -18.65
C VAL A 391 1.77 -23.65 -18.90
N LEU A 392 0.45 -23.83 -18.93
CA LEU A 392 -0.17 -25.13 -19.18
C LEU A 392 0.18 -25.65 -20.59
N MET A 393 0.14 -24.77 -21.59
CA MET A 393 0.48 -25.12 -22.98
C MET A 393 1.96 -25.54 -23.08
N VAL A 394 2.88 -24.80 -22.47
CA VAL A 394 4.31 -25.14 -22.50
C VAL A 394 4.59 -26.49 -21.83
N VAL A 395 3.98 -26.74 -20.66
CA VAL A 395 4.12 -28.05 -19.99
C VAL A 395 3.56 -29.17 -20.86
N ALA A 396 2.40 -28.97 -21.50
CA ALA A 396 1.83 -29.96 -22.41
C ALA A 396 2.75 -30.24 -23.62
N ILE A 397 3.33 -29.19 -24.24
CA ILE A 397 4.29 -29.32 -25.34
C ILE A 397 5.57 -30.03 -24.86
N ALA A 398 6.10 -29.70 -23.69
CA ALA A 398 7.26 -30.36 -23.13
C ALA A 398 7.02 -31.86 -22.91
N LEU A 399 5.86 -32.23 -22.37
CA LEU A 399 5.46 -33.63 -22.20
C LEU A 399 5.27 -34.32 -23.54
N LEU A 400 4.60 -33.66 -24.50
CA LEU A 400 4.46 -34.20 -25.88
C LEU A 400 5.84 -34.44 -26.52
N THR A 401 6.74 -33.46 -26.41
CA THR A 401 8.12 -33.57 -26.89
C THR A 401 8.82 -34.76 -26.24
N PHE A 402 8.69 -34.92 -24.93
CA PHE A 402 9.29 -36.05 -24.19
C PHE A 402 8.81 -37.39 -24.75
N PHE A 403 7.52 -37.59 -24.91
CA PHE A 403 6.97 -38.85 -25.41
C PHE A 403 7.30 -39.10 -26.91
N VAL A 404 7.17 -38.09 -27.77
CA VAL A 404 7.47 -38.21 -29.18
C VAL A 404 8.93 -38.60 -29.39
N TRP A 405 9.87 -37.93 -28.73
CA TRP A 405 11.29 -38.28 -28.82
C TRP A 405 11.61 -39.61 -28.13
N GLY A 406 10.92 -39.97 -27.05
CA GLY A 406 11.10 -41.24 -26.36
C GLY A 406 10.71 -42.45 -27.21
N PHE A 407 9.61 -42.34 -27.96
CA PHE A 407 9.11 -43.44 -28.78
C PHE A 407 9.65 -43.47 -30.22
N PHE A 408 9.87 -42.29 -30.80
CA PHE A 408 10.25 -42.19 -32.24
C PHE A 408 11.67 -41.62 -32.46
N GLY A 409 12.35 -41.21 -31.39
CA GLY A 409 13.70 -40.64 -31.49
C GLY A 409 14.79 -41.69 -31.72
N PRO A 410 16.01 -41.26 -32.13
CA PRO A 410 17.16 -42.13 -32.26
C PRO A 410 17.61 -42.65 -30.89
N GLN A 411 18.25 -43.82 -30.86
CA GLN A 411 18.77 -44.41 -29.62
C GLN A 411 20.00 -43.66 -29.09
N PRO A 412 20.09 -43.40 -27.79
CA PRO A 412 19.15 -43.68 -26.71
C PRO A 412 18.03 -42.65 -26.65
N SER A 413 16.85 -43.01 -27.14
CA SER A 413 15.70 -42.11 -27.39
C SER A 413 15.24 -41.33 -26.17
N TRP A 414 15.25 -41.92 -24.96
CA TRP A 414 14.84 -41.28 -23.72
C TRP A 414 15.78 -40.17 -23.27
N VAL A 415 17.07 -40.23 -23.62
CA VAL A 415 18.02 -39.15 -23.35
C VAL A 415 17.71 -37.94 -24.25
N TYR A 416 17.47 -38.16 -25.53
CA TYR A 416 17.02 -37.11 -26.44
C TYR A 416 15.67 -36.52 -26.01
N ALA A 417 14.74 -37.38 -25.57
CA ALA A 417 13.46 -36.95 -25.05
C ALA A 417 13.60 -35.99 -23.87
N LEU A 418 14.46 -36.34 -22.91
CA LEU A 418 14.71 -35.50 -21.73
C LEU A 418 15.33 -34.15 -22.13
N ILE A 419 16.37 -34.15 -22.93
CA ILE A 419 17.09 -32.95 -23.37
C ILE A 419 16.15 -32.00 -24.11
N ASN A 420 15.41 -32.49 -25.10
CA ASN A 420 14.50 -31.65 -25.87
C ASN A 420 13.33 -31.12 -25.05
N SER A 421 12.79 -31.93 -24.12
CA SER A 421 11.75 -31.49 -23.20
C SER A 421 12.23 -30.39 -22.26
N VAL A 422 13.42 -30.53 -21.69
CA VAL A 422 14.05 -29.49 -20.84
C VAL A 422 14.33 -28.23 -21.64
N ALA A 423 14.82 -28.36 -22.90
CA ALA A 423 15.03 -27.21 -23.78
C ALA A 423 13.73 -26.42 -24.04
N VAL A 424 12.60 -27.11 -24.25
CA VAL A 424 11.28 -26.46 -24.38
C VAL A 424 10.92 -25.69 -23.13
N LEU A 425 11.13 -26.24 -21.92
CA LEU A 425 10.83 -25.55 -20.66
C LEU A 425 11.72 -24.33 -20.44
N ILE A 426 13.00 -24.40 -20.75
CA ILE A 426 13.96 -23.29 -20.57
C ILE A 426 13.62 -22.14 -21.53
N ILE A 427 13.41 -22.45 -22.83
CA ILE A 427 13.21 -21.43 -23.86
C ILE A 427 11.88 -20.70 -23.70
N ALA A 428 10.88 -21.37 -23.14
CA ALA A 428 9.54 -20.83 -22.96
C ALA A 428 9.38 -19.90 -21.72
N CYS A 429 10.47 -19.55 -21.03
CA CYS A 429 10.39 -18.63 -19.88
C CYS A 429 9.92 -17.22 -20.30
N PRO A 430 8.71 -16.75 -19.94
CA PRO A 430 8.23 -15.40 -20.27
C PRO A 430 8.74 -14.37 -19.26
N CYS A 431 10.01 -14.45 -18.87
CA CYS A 431 10.58 -13.66 -17.78
C CYS A 431 10.38 -12.15 -17.99
N ALA A 432 10.48 -11.66 -19.24
CA ALA A 432 10.27 -10.26 -19.59
C ALA A 432 8.79 -9.85 -19.52
N LEU A 433 7.84 -10.73 -19.88
CA LEU A 433 6.41 -10.41 -19.90
C LEU A 433 5.88 -10.12 -18.51
N GLY A 434 6.31 -10.88 -17.50
CA GLY A 434 5.90 -10.69 -16.11
C GLY A 434 6.42 -9.39 -15.48
N LEU A 435 7.48 -8.80 -16.04
CA LEU A 435 8.14 -7.61 -15.51
C LEU A 435 7.78 -6.33 -16.27
N ALA A 436 7.52 -6.40 -17.57
CA ALA A 436 7.40 -5.22 -18.44
C ALA A 436 6.23 -4.32 -18.08
N THR A 437 5.02 -4.87 -17.90
CA THR A 437 3.81 -4.09 -17.65
C THR A 437 3.80 -3.46 -16.24
N PRO A 438 4.08 -4.21 -15.15
CA PRO A 438 4.20 -3.61 -13.83
C PRO A 438 5.26 -2.51 -13.77
N MET A 439 6.44 -2.75 -14.37
CA MET A 439 7.55 -1.80 -14.39
C MET A 439 7.18 -0.48 -15.08
N SER A 440 6.53 -0.53 -16.23
CA SER A 440 6.14 0.68 -16.98
C SER A 440 5.18 1.54 -16.18
N ILE A 441 4.16 0.93 -15.56
CA ILE A 441 3.17 1.63 -14.72
C ILE A 441 3.83 2.20 -13.47
N MET A 442 4.70 1.43 -12.80
CA MET A 442 5.39 1.88 -11.60
C MET A 442 6.34 3.04 -11.86
N VAL A 443 7.09 2.99 -12.97
CA VAL A 443 7.95 4.12 -13.37
C VAL A 443 7.11 5.35 -13.69
N ALA A 444 5.98 5.19 -14.38
CA ALA A 444 5.06 6.29 -14.69
C ALA A 444 4.47 6.91 -13.43
N THR A 445 3.97 6.08 -12.50
CA THR A 445 3.39 6.54 -11.22
C THR A 445 4.45 7.19 -10.34
N GLY A 446 5.62 6.58 -10.21
CA GLY A 446 6.74 7.13 -9.41
C GLY A 446 7.22 8.47 -9.96
N LYS A 447 7.39 8.59 -11.29
CA LYS A 447 7.79 9.83 -11.93
C LYS A 447 6.70 10.90 -11.88
N GLY A 448 5.43 10.50 -11.98
CA GLY A 448 4.29 11.40 -11.74
C GLY A 448 4.30 11.94 -10.32
N ALA A 449 4.42 11.08 -9.32
CA ALA A 449 4.44 11.46 -7.91
C ALA A 449 5.57 12.45 -7.58
N THR A 450 6.78 12.26 -8.14
CA THR A 450 7.90 13.20 -7.96
C THR A 450 7.66 14.57 -8.63
N ARG A 451 6.68 14.67 -9.51
CA ARG A 451 6.23 15.92 -10.16
C ARG A 451 4.92 16.46 -9.59
N GLY A 452 4.44 15.90 -8.49
CA GLY A 452 3.19 16.29 -7.84
C GLY A 452 1.92 15.72 -8.52
N VAL A 453 2.06 14.79 -9.47
CA VAL A 453 0.93 14.15 -10.14
C VAL A 453 0.67 12.78 -9.53
N LEU A 454 -0.47 12.62 -8.87
CA LEU A 454 -0.92 11.36 -8.30
C LEU A 454 -1.97 10.71 -9.21
N PHE A 455 -1.69 9.48 -9.63
CA PHE A 455 -2.65 8.70 -10.38
C PHE A 455 -3.58 7.95 -9.43
N ARG A 456 -4.88 7.99 -9.72
CA ARG A 456 -5.88 7.28 -8.91
C ARG A 456 -5.69 5.76 -8.96
N ASP A 457 -5.42 5.23 -10.15
CA ASP A 457 -5.22 3.80 -10.38
C ASP A 457 -4.39 3.54 -11.65
N ALA A 458 -3.92 2.32 -11.79
CA ALA A 458 -3.16 1.90 -12.97
C ALA A 458 -4.01 1.89 -14.26
N ALA A 459 -5.32 1.69 -14.13
CA ALA A 459 -6.23 1.72 -15.27
C ALA A 459 -6.37 3.13 -15.83
N ALA A 460 -6.33 4.18 -14.98
CA ALA A 460 -6.37 5.56 -15.41
C ALA A 460 -5.21 5.91 -16.37
N ILE A 461 -4.00 5.44 -16.07
CA ILE A 461 -2.81 5.64 -16.93
C ILE A 461 -3.04 4.99 -18.29
N GLU A 462 -3.57 3.77 -18.31
CA GLU A 462 -3.79 3.00 -19.52
C GLU A 462 -4.91 3.59 -20.39
N HIS A 463 -6.00 4.07 -19.74
CA HIS A 463 -7.15 4.67 -20.42
C HIS A 463 -6.85 6.07 -20.94
N MET A 464 -5.85 6.78 -20.40
CA MET A 464 -5.55 8.16 -20.75
C MET A 464 -5.30 8.37 -22.25
N ARG A 465 -4.76 7.36 -22.94
CA ARG A 465 -4.56 7.40 -24.41
C ARG A 465 -5.86 7.43 -25.23
N ARG A 466 -7.02 7.10 -24.63
CA ARG A 466 -8.33 6.99 -25.30
C ARG A 466 -9.27 8.13 -24.91
N ILE A 467 -8.79 9.08 -24.10
CA ILE A 467 -9.60 10.21 -23.64
C ILE A 467 -9.78 11.17 -24.80
N ASP A 468 -11.03 11.52 -25.08
CA ASP A 468 -11.46 12.57 -26.01
C ASP A 468 -12.07 13.77 -25.28
N THR A 469 -12.51 13.58 -24.04
CA THR A 469 -13.13 14.60 -23.22
C THR A 469 -12.42 14.69 -21.88
N LEU A 470 -11.92 15.88 -21.51
CA LEU A 470 -11.21 16.13 -20.25
C LEU A 470 -12.06 17.04 -19.35
N ILE A 471 -12.40 16.57 -18.17
CA ILE A 471 -13.03 17.36 -17.10
C ILE A 471 -11.94 17.73 -16.10
N ILE A 472 -11.79 19.05 -15.86
CA ILE A 472 -10.73 19.59 -15.00
C ILE A 472 -11.37 20.35 -13.87
N ASP A 473 -10.95 20.07 -12.63
CA ASP A 473 -11.30 20.87 -11.46
C ASP A 473 -10.61 22.24 -11.51
N LYS A 474 -11.29 23.27 -10.99
CA LYS A 474 -10.77 24.64 -11.03
C LYS A 474 -9.71 24.87 -9.97
N THR A 475 -10.06 24.63 -8.71
CA THR A 475 -9.28 25.10 -7.58
C THR A 475 -8.12 24.16 -7.26
N GLY A 476 -6.89 24.69 -7.19
CA GLY A 476 -5.69 23.87 -6.96
C GLY A 476 -5.23 23.04 -8.17
N THR A 477 -6.02 23.01 -9.28
CA THR A 477 -5.68 22.32 -10.54
C THR A 477 -5.43 23.30 -11.67
N LEU A 478 -6.42 24.12 -12.04
CA LEU A 478 -6.25 25.21 -13.00
C LEU A 478 -5.72 26.48 -12.35
N THR A 479 -5.95 26.64 -11.07
CA THR A 479 -5.48 27.76 -10.24
C THR A 479 -4.49 27.26 -9.20
N GLU A 480 -3.73 28.18 -8.61
CA GLU A 480 -2.77 27.85 -7.55
C GLU A 480 -3.42 27.51 -6.20
N GLY A 481 -4.76 27.56 -6.09
CA GLY A 481 -5.49 27.32 -4.84
C GLY A 481 -5.24 28.36 -3.75
N ARG A 482 -4.71 29.52 -4.14
CA ARG A 482 -4.47 30.64 -3.23
C ARG A 482 -4.72 31.97 -3.94
N PRO A 483 -5.21 32.99 -3.24
CA PRO A 483 -5.36 34.33 -3.80
C PRO A 483 -4.01 34.92 -4.24
N ALA A 484 -4.04 35.64 -5.34
CA ALA A 484 -2.91 36.46 -5.79
C ALA A 484 -3.37 37.91 -5.91
N PHE A 485 -2.48 38.82 -5.54
CA PHE A 485 -2.71 40.24 -5.74
C PHE A 485 -2.63 40.58 -7.24
N ASP A 486 -3.64 41.24 -7.77
CA ASP A 486 -3.66 41.71 -9.15
C ASP A 486 -3.13 43.14 -9.21
N ARG A 487 -3.89 44.09 -8.67
CA ARG A 487 -3.55 45.51 -8.69
C ARG A 487 -4.20 46.31 -7.60
N ALA A 488 -3.58 47.43 -7.22
CA ALA A 488 -4.21 48.47 -6.42
C ALA A 488 -4.75 49.59 -7.35
N VAL A 489 -5.97 49.99 -7.11
CA VAL A 489 -6.58 51.15 -7.78
C VAL A 489 -6.74 52.24 -6.74
N ALA A 490 -5.88 53.24 -6.82
CA ALA A 490 -5.92 54.38 -5.90
C ALA A 490 -6.98 55.40 -6.31
N ALA A 491 -7.60 56.02 -5.30
CA ALA A 491 -8.47 57.16 -5.53
C ALA A 491 -7.63 58.38 -5.99
N PRO A 492 -8.26 59.37 -6.67
CA PRO A 492 -7.55 60.57 -7.08
C PRO A 492 -6.82 61.26 -5.93
N GLY A 493 -5.54 61.53 -6.10
CA GLY A 493 -4.66 62.14 -5.12
C GLY A 493 -3.87 61.17 -4.24
N PHE A 494 -4.05 59.85 -4.43
CA PHE A 494 -3.30 58.81 -3.74
C PHE A 494 -2.41 58.03 -4.72
N ASP A 495 -1.24 57.60 -4.25
CA ASP A 495 -0.37 56.74 -5.02
C ASP A 495 -0.73 55.24 -4.75
N ALA A 496 -0.73 54.43 -5.81
CA ALA A 496 -1.12 53.01 -5.73
C ALA A 496 -0.15 52.18 -4.87
N ASP A 497 1.15 52.50 -4.93
CA ASP A 497 2.16 51.80 -4.11
C ASP A 497 2.06 52.21 -2.62
N GLU A 498 1.70 53.48 -2.35
CA GLU A 498 1.43 53.92 -0.97
C GLU A 498 0.15 53.28 -0.41
N VAL A 499 -0.92 53.14 -1.19
CA VAL A 499 -2.12 52.40 -0.80
C VAL A 499 -1.79 50.94 -0.50
N LEU A 500 -1.02 50.29 -1.40
CA LEU A 500 -0.59 48.91 -1.20
C LEU A 500 0.28 48.76 0.06
N ARG A 501 1.22 49.69 0.28
CA ARG A 501 2.10 49.70 1.45
C ARG A 501 1.30 49.80 2.74
N LEU A 502 0.34 50.71 2.81
CA LEU A 502 -0.50 50.92 4.00
C LEU A 502 -1.42 49.72 4.25
N ALA A 503 -2.05 49.18 3.19
CA ALA A 503 -2.89 47.99 3.28
C ALA A 503 -2.10 46.77 3.76
N ALA A 504 -0.91 46.53 3.16
CA ALA A 504 -0.04 45.44 3.55
C ALA A 504 0.50 45.60 4.97
N SER A 505 0.82 46.83 5.41
CA SER A 505 1.25 47.10 6.78
C SER A 505 0.14 46.74 7.80
N LEU A 506 -1.09 47.07 7.49
CA LEU A 506 -2.24 46.71 8.34
C LEU A 506 -2.46 45.19 8.36
N ASP A 507 -2.42 44.58 7.18
CA ASP A 507 -2.68 43.14 7.00
C ASP A 507 -1.59 42.20 7.55
N GLN A 508 -0.42 42.72 7.98
CA GLN A 508 0.57 41.90 8.71
C GLN A 508 0.02 41.28 10.00
N GLY A 509 -1.02 41.86 10.57
CA GLY A 509 -1.70 41.34 11.75
C GLY A 509 -2.80 40.32 11.46
N SER A 510 -3.07 40.04 10.17
CA SER A 510 -4.17 39.16 9.74
C SER A 510 -3.67 37.81 9.25
N GLU A 511 -4.34 36.74 9.61
CA GLU A 511 -4.07 35.37 9.09
C GLU A 511 -4.96 35.02 7.88
N HIS A 512 -5.67 36.01 7.32
CA HIS A 512 -6.55 35.75 6.20
C HIS A 512 -5.76 35.55 4.88
N PRO A 513 -6.11 34.58 4.01
CA PRO A 513 -5.40 34.33 2.76
C PRO A 513 -5.29 35.53 1.81
N LEU A 514 -6.28 36.45 1.85
CA LEU A 514 -6.22 37.71 1.07
C LEU A 514 -5.15 38.67 1.65
N ALA A 515 -5.00 38.72 2.96
CA ALA A 515 -3.99 39.53 3.61
C ALA A 515 -2.58 39.06 3.23
N ASP A 516 -2.34 37.75 3.23
CA ASP A 516 -1.08 37.17 2.76
C ASP A 516 -0.75 37.56 1.33
N ALA A 517 -1.74 37.58 0.44
CA ALA A 517 -1.56 38.00 -0.96
C ALA A 517 -1.12 39.47 -1.06
N ILE A 518 -1.74 40.36 -0.29
CA ILE A 518 -1.44 41.80 -0.25
C ILE A 518 -0.03 42.03 0.34
N VAL A 519 0.27 41.39 1.47
CA VAL A 519 1.60 41.50 2.13
C VAL A 519 2.71 40.98 1.23
N ARG A 520 2.50 39.88 0.54
CA ARG A 520 3.47 39.30 -0.39
C ARG A 520 3.73 40.25 -1.56
N ALA A 521 2.69 40.77 -2.17
CA ALA A 521 2.80 41.72 -3.30
C ALA A 521 3.56 42.98 -2.91
N ALA A 522 3.33 43.53 -1.73
CA ALA A 522 4.07 44.69 -1.23
C ALA A 522 5.55 44.36 -1.01
N ARG A 523 5.88 43.22 -0.46
CA ARG A 523 7.26 42.74 -0.28
C ARG A 523 7.98 42.50 -1.60
N GLU A 524 7.31 41.90 -2.59
CA GLU A 524 7.86 41.67 -3.93
C GLU A 524 8.18 42.99 -4.65
N ARG A 525 7.45 44.07 -4.36
CA ARG A 525 7.72 45.43 -4.86
C ARG A 525 8.76 46.19 -4.04
N GLY A 526 9.32 45.56 -2.98
CA GLY A 526 10.30 46.19 -2.12
C GLY A 526 9.76 47.29 -1.22
N LEU A 527 8.43 47.32 -0.97
CA LEU A 527 7.84 48.35 -0.11
C LEU A 527 8.13 48.04 1.37
N ALA A 528 8.61 49.03 2.11
CA ALA A 528 8.85 48.91 3.54
C ALA A 528 7.52 48.94 4.29
N LEU A 529 7.25 47.88 5.07
CA LEU A 529 6.03 47.75 5.83
C LEU A 529 6.23 48.23 7.26
N ASP A 530 5.27 49.01 7.77
CA ASP A 530 5.21 49.49 9.13
C ASP A 530 4.45 48.49 10.01
N LYS A 531 4.78 48.41 11.28
CA LYS A 531 4.06 47.56 12.23
C LYS A 531 2.71 48.18 12.55
N PRO A 532 1.58 47.42 12.44
CA PRO A 532 0.28 47.94 12.82
C PRO A 532 0.15 48.02 14.35
N GLU A 533 -0.51 49.06 14.84
CA GLU A 533 -0.91 49.28 16.25
C GLU A 533 -2.42 49.19 16.34
N GLN A 534 -2.96 48.83 17.52
CA GLN A 534 -4.40 48.72 17.77
C GLN A 534 -5.15 47.91 16.71
N PHE A 535 -4.54 46.80 16.28
CA PHE A 535 -5.11 45.94 15.23
C PHE A 535 -6.38 45.23 15.74
N GLU A 536 -7.46 45.36 14.99
CA GLU A 536 -8.73 44.66 15.23
C GLU A 536 -9.18 43.97 13.95
N SER A 537 -9.59 42.71 14.05
CA SER A 537 -10.13 41.91 12.94
C SER A 537 -11.61 41.62 13.18
N GLY A 538 -12.43 41.97 12.19
CA GLY A 538 -13.85 41.64 12.15
C GLY A 538 -14.10 40.45 11.25
N SER A 539 -14.62 39.34 11.78
CA SER A 539 -14.87 38.14 11.02
C SER A 539 -15.79 38.40 9.81
N GLY A 540 -15.27 38.16 8.60
CA GLY A 540 -16.01 38.31 7.34
C GLY A 540 -16.26 39.75 6.88
N ILE A 541 -15.76 40.76 7.58
CA ILE A 541 -15.96 42.18 7.20
C ILE A 541 -14.67 42.92 6.90
N GLY A 542 -13.57 42.61 7.59
CA GLY A 542 -12.28 43.24 7.33
C GLY A 542 -11.48 43.52 8.61
N VAL A 543 -10.43 44.34 8.48
CA VAL A 543 -9.51 44.71 9.56
C VAL A 543 -9.42 46.23 9.71
N ARG A 544 -9.07 46.70 10.92
CA ARG A 544 -8.78 48.11 11.19
C ARG A 544 -7.63 48.25 12.19
N GLY A 545 -6.94 49.35 12.15
CA GLY A 545 -5.83 49.62 13.06
C GLY A 545 -5.12 50.93 12.75
N LEU A 546 -4.02 51.17 13.45
CA LEU A 546 -3.19 52.36 13.27
C LEU A 546 -1.88 51.98 12.61
N VAL A 547 -1.50 52.63 11.50
CA VAL A 547 -0.23 52.43 10.83
C VAL A 547 0.45 53.77 10.60
N GLY A 548 1.62 53.98 11.16
CA GLY A 548 2.35 55.24 11.07
C GLY A 548 1.53 56.45 11.57
N GLY A 549 0.74 56.28 12.62
CA GLY A 549 -0.10 57.33 13.18
C GLY A 549 -1.40 57.62 12.39
N ARG A 550 -1.69 56.86 11.31
CA ARG A 550 -2.94 57.01 10.52
C ARG A 550 -3.90 55.87 10.84
N GLN A 551 -5.16 56.20 11.09
CA GLN A 551 -6.23 55.20 11.21
C GLN A 551 -6.55 54.63 9.83
N LEU A 552 -6.51 53.33 9.72
CA LEU A 552 -6.79 52.58 8.50
C LEU A 552 -7.89 51.56 8.74
N ALA A 553 -8.68 51.32 7.69
CA ALA A 553 -9.62 50.21 7.62
C ALA A 553 -9.53 49.57 6.25
N LEU A 554 -9.43 48.25 6.23
CA LEU A 554 -9.40 47.46 5.01
C LEU A 554 -10.44 46.37 5.08
N GLY A 555 -11.42 46.36 4.18
CA GLY A 555 -12.51 45.41 4.25
C GLY A 555 -13.54 45.59 3.13
N ASN A 556 -14.65 44.92 3.27
CA ASN A 556 -15.75 44.94 2.32
C ASN A 556 -16.68 46.13 2.55
N THR A 557 -17.73 46.23 1.71
CA THR A 557 -18.75 47.29 1.80
C THR A 557 -19.43 47.36 3.16
N THR A 558 -19.56 46.23 3.86
CA THR A 558 -20.17 46.19 5.19
C THR A 558 -19.32 46.95 6.22
N LEU A 559 -17.98 46.78 6.16
CA LEU A 559 -17.09 47.55 7.04
C LEU A 559 -17.14 49.04 6.69
N MET A 560 -17.17 49.42 5.41
CA MET A 560 -17.27 50.82 4.98
C MET A 560 -18.57 51.46 5.44
N GLN A 561 -19.69 50.76 5.39
CA GLN A 561 -20.97 51.23 5.90
C GLN A 561 -20.95 51.44 7.42
N GLN A 562 -20.27 50.56 8.21
CA GLN A 562 -20.12 50.74 9.66
C GLN A 562 -19.27 51.96 10.02
N LEU A 563 -18.43 52.41 9.10
CA LEU A 563 -17.54 53.56 9.28
C LEU A 563 -18.12 54.84 8.60
N ASP A 564 -19.36 54.76 8.13
CA ASP A 564 -20.04 55.85 7.39
C ASP A 564 -19.22 56.34 6.16
N VAL A 565 -18.47 55.47 5.54
CA VAL A 565 -17.70 55.73 4.32
C VAL A 565 -18.52 55.31 3.09
N SER A 566 -18.80 56.24 2.21
CA SER A 566 -19.45 55.96 0.93
C SER A 566 -18.43 55.39 -0.07
N VAL A 567 -18.72 54.22 -0.62
CA VAL A 567 -17.88 53.54 -1.63
C VAL A 567 -18.51 53.63 -3.00
#